data_525702ccda2706424203a7a78756740f
#
_entry.id   525702ccda2706424203a7a78756740f
#
_cell.length_a   1.000
_cell.length_b   1.000
_cell.length_c   1.000
_cell.angle_alpha   90.00
_cell.angle_beta   90.00
_cell.angle_gamma   90.00
#
_symmetry.space_group_name_H-M   'P 1'
#
loop_
_entity.id
_entity.type
_entity.pdbx_description
1 polymer ?
#
loop_
_entity_poly.entity_id
_entity_poly.type
_entity_poly.pdbx_seq_one_letter_code
_entity_poly.pdbx_strand_id
1 'polypeptide(L)'
;MKKTAKIYVAGHRGLVGSALVRKLRTEGYPNIVTQTHRELDLTRQDRVETFFKDEKPEYVFLAAAKVGGIWGNNMYPAQFIYENIAIQTNIIHASYLYEAEKLLFLGSSCIYPKLCPQPIKEEFLLSGYLESTNEPYAVAKIAGIKMCQSYNRQYKTRYISVMPNNLYGPNDNFNLETSHVLPALIRKFHLAKLVAAGDWQGLQKDEAAHGAIPDDVKISMGLNPVTNQAANPAVNQPQVMLWGTGSPRREFLHVDDLADACLFLMNHYDESELVNIGWGKDQTIRELAKTISDIVGYEGSIKWDSGKPDGTPRKLLDVSKLTEKGWQAKINLEEGIRKVYRWYLGEMV
;
A
#
# COMPACT_ATOMS: atom_id res chain seq x y z
N MET A 1 -12.94 6.94 20.19
CA MET A 1 -12.71 5.63 20.83
C MET A 1 -12.23 5.83 22.26
N LYS A 2 -12.71 5.00 23.22
CA LYS A 2 -12.19 4.99 24.60
C LYS A 2 -10.78 4.39 24.61
N LYS A 3 -9.88 4.89 25.47
CA LYS A 3 -8.49 4.36 25.53
C LYS A 3 -8.43 2.91 26.01
N THR A 4 -9.42 2.45 26.78
CA THR A 4 -9.53 1.07 27.26
C THR A 4 -10.20 0.13 26.27
N ALA A 5 -10.68 0.61 25.13
CA ALA A 5 -11.40 -0.20 24.14
C ALA A 5 -10.50 -1.29 23.54
N LYS A 6 -11.08 -2.46 23.29
CA LYS A 6 -10.41 -3.56 22.57
C LYS A 6 -10.47 -3.29 21.06
N ILE A 7 -9.29 -3.20 20.44
CA ILE A 7 -9.13 -2.81 19.04
C ILE A 7 -8.51 -3.96 18.26
N TYR A 8 -9.20 -4.47 17.27
CA TYR A 8 -8.64 -5.45 16.34
C TYR A 8 -8.06 -4.78 15.10
N VAL A 9 -6.80 -5.09 14.80
CA VAL A 9 -6.13 -4.65 13.57
C VAL A 9 -5.85 -5.87 12.68
N ALA A 10 -6.74 -6.11 11.72
CA ALA A 10 -6.57 -7.16 10.73
C ALA A 10 -5.47 -6.78 9.73
N GLY A 11 -4.47 -7.66 9.52
CA GLY A 11 -3.35 -7.39 8.62
C GLY A 11 -2.20 -6.61 9.27
N HIS A 12 -2.00 -6.70 10.56
CA HIS A 12 -1.05 -5.94 11.39
C HIS A 12 0.43 -6.05 10.97
N ARG A 13 0.82 -7.03 10.15
CA ARG A 13 2.20 -7.20 9.66
C ARG A 13 2.47 -6.49 8.32
N GLY A 14 1.42 -6.10 7.59
CA GLY A 14 1.56 -5.37 6.33
C GLY A 14 1.88 -3.89 6.54
N LEU A 15 2.17 -3.19 5.43
CA LEU A 15 2.47 -1.75 5.40
C LEU A 15 1.49 -0.94 6.25
N VAL A 16 0.20 -1.02 5.96
CA VAL A 16 -0.83 -0.22 6.65
C VAL A 16 -1.10 -0.72 8.07
N GLY A 17 -1.26 -2.04 8.24
CA GLY A 17 -1.60 -2.60 9.55
C GLY A 17 -0.51 -2.35 10.59
N SER A 18 0.77 -2.42 10.21
CA SER A 18 1.88 -2.13 11.11
C SER A 18 1.93 -0.65 11.52
N ALA A 19 1.64 0.26 10.59
CA ALA A 19 1.55 1.69 10.88
C ALA A 19 0.39 2.01 11.82
N LEU A 20 -0.78 1.37 11.63
CA LEU A 20 -1.92 1.49 12.54
C LEU A 20 -1.56 1.03 13.96
N VAL A 21 -0.88 -0.11 14.10
CA VAL A 21 -0.46 -0.62 15.41
C VAL A 21 0.53 0.35 16.07
N ARG A 22 1.52 0.87 15.32
CA ARG A 22 2.46 1.89 15.85
C ARG A 22 1.70 3.13 16.32
N LYS A 23 0.82 3.67 15.47
CA LYS A 23 0.02 4.87 15.79
C LYS A 23 -0.86 4.65 17.02
N LEU A 24 -1.60 3.55 17.10
CA LEU A 24 -2.44 3.22 18.24
C LEU A 24 -1.63 3.12 19.54
N ARG A 25 -0.46 2.48 19.51
CA ARG A 25 0.43 2.38 20.68
C ARG A 25 0.94 3.76 21.13
N THR A 26 1.40 4.58 20.19
CA THR A 26 1.88 5.95 20.47
C THR A 26 0.78 6.81 21.07
N GLU A 27 -0.48 6.61 20.65
CA GLU A 27 -1.64 7.31 21.19
C GLU A 27 -2.16 6.70 22.51
N GLY A 28 -1.49 5.71 23.07
CA GLY A 28 -1.80 5.13 24.36
C GLY A 28 -3.03 4.23 24.40
N TYR A 29 -3.27 3.45 23.32
CA TYR A 29 -4.26 2.36 23.31
C TYR A 29 -3.58 1.05 23.70
N PRO A 30 -3.84 0.46 24.90
CA PRO A 30 -3.12 -0.74 25.35
C PRO A 30 -3.72 -2.04 24.79
N ASN A 31 -5.03 -2.07 24.49
CA ASN A 31 -5.76 -3.30 24.20
C ASN A 31 -5.86 -3.53 22.68
N ILE A 32 -4.71 -3.72 22.02
CA ILE A 32 -4.64 -4.00 20.58
C ILE A 32 -4.55 -5.50 20.38
N VAL A 33 -5.55 -6.08 19.69
CA VAL A 33 -5.58 -7.49 19.30
C VAL A 33 -5.10 -7.62 17.87
N THR A 34 -4.22 -8.58 17.61
CA THR A 34 -3.67 -8.88 16.29
C THR A 34 -3.52 -10.38 16.12
N GLN A 35 -3.74 -10.87 14.89
CA GLN A 35 -3.55 -12.28 14.53
C GLN A 35 -2.78 -12.38 13.22
N THR A 36 -1.83 -13.27 13.14
CA THR A 36 -1.12 -13.59 11.89
C THR A 36 -2.02 -14.45 10.99
N HIS A 37 -1.74 -14.50 9.70
CA HIS A 37 -2.47 -15.39 8.78
C HIS A 37 -2.42 -16.87 9.21
N ARG A 38 -1.32 -17.31 9.83
CA ARG A 38 -1.18 -18.69 10.32
C ARG A 38 -2.09 -18.97 11.52
N GLU A 39 -2.29 -17.98 12.38
CA GLU A 39 -3.16 -18.09 13.56
C GLU A 39 -4.62 -17.96 13.20
N LEU A 40 -4.94 -17.01 12.29
CA LEU A 40 -6.29 -16.73 11.83
C LEU A 40 -6.29 -16.47 10.32
N ASP A 41 -6.71 -17.49 9.56
CA ASP A 41 -6.99 -17.34 8.13
C ASP A 41 -8.36 -16.64 7.95
N LEU A 42 -8.32 -15.39 7.52
CA LEU A 42 -9.51 -14.54 7.38
C LEU A 42 -10.44 -14.96 6.23
N THR A 43 -10.01 -15.87 5.37
CA THR A 43 -10.87 -16.46 4.33
C THR A 43 -11.81 -17.55 4.90
N ARG A 44 -11.58 -18.00 6.13
CA ARG A 44 -12.33 -19.03 6.82
C ARG A 44 -13.37 -18.42 7.76
N GLN A 45 -14.62 -18.38 7.33
CA GLN A 45 -15.73 -17.78 8.08
C GLN A 45 -15.84 -18.34 9.50
N ASP A 46 -15.82 -19.67 9.65
CA ASP A 46 -15.92 -20.35 10.93
C ASP A 46 -14.87 -19.90 11.96
N ARG A 47 -13.64 -19.71 11.49
CA ARG A 47 -12.53 -19.23 12.33
C ARG A 47 -12.67 -17.75 12.70
N VAL A 48 -13.10 -16.93 11.75
CA VAL A 48 -13.33 -15.51 12.00
C VAL A 48 -14.46 -15.31 13.00
N GLU A 49 -15.59 -16.03 12.87
CA GLU A 49 -16.69 -15.97 13.82
C GLU A 49 -16.28 -16.42 15.23
N THR A 50 -15.52 -17.52 15.34
CA THR A 50 -14.99 -18.00 16.62
C THR A 50 -14.10 -16.93 17.26
N PHE A 51 -13.17 -16.35 16.51
CA PHE A 51 -12.30 -15.28 17.00
C PHE A 51 -13.09 -14.06 17.50
N PHE A 52 -14.07 -13.59 16.73
CA PHE A 52 -14.89 -12.44 17.14
C PHE A 52 -15.76 -12.74 18.36
N LYS A 53 -16.27 -13.96 18.47
CA LYS A 53 -17.03 -14.45 19.64
C LYS A 53 -16.19 -14.41 20.91
N ASP A 54 -14.93 -14.84 20.82
CA ASP A 54 -14.03 -14.95 21.97
C ASP A 54 -13.42 -13.59 22.34
N GLU A 55 -12.95 -12.83 21.34
CA GLU A 55 -12.25 -11.57 21.56
C GLU A 55 -13.20 -10.37 21.73
N LYS A 56 -14.34 -10.35 21.07
CA LYS A 56 -15.33 -9.25 21.07
C LYS A 56 -14.68 -7.86 20.90
N PRO A 57 -13.98 -7.61 19.78
CA PRO A 57 -13.36 -6.31 19.57
C PRO A 57 -14.42 -5.20 19.42
N GLU A 58 -14.26 -4.10 20.16
CA GLU A 58 -15.13 -2.94 20.07
C GLU A 58 -14.88 -2.13 18.78
N TYR A 59 -13.62 -2.06 18.35
CA TYR A 59 -13.22 -1.34 17.12
C TYR A 59 -12.41 -2.25 16.21
N VAL A 60 -12.67 -2.15 14.91
CA VAL A 60 -12.02 -2.99 13.90
C VAL A 60 -11.39 -2.12 12.82
N PHE A 61 -10.08 -2.29 12.59
CA PHE A 61 -9.38 -1.75 11.42
C PHE A 61 -9.13 -2.90 10.45
N LEU A 62 -9.83 -2.91 9.32
CA LEU A 62 -9.68 -3.93 8.29
C LEU A 62 -8.63 -3.50 7.26
N ALA A 63 -7.35 -3.74 7.58
CA ALA A 63 -6.21 -3.51 6.72
C ALA A 63 -5.72 -4.78 6.01
N ALA A 64 -6.29 -5.95 6.32
CA ALA A 64 -5.99 -7.20 5.66
C ALA A 64 -6.58 -7.24 4.25
N ALA A 65 -5.75 -7.57 3.28
CA ALA A 65 -6.14 -7.78 1.89
C ALA A 65 -5.03 -8.55 1.16
N LYS A 66 -5.38 -9.28 0.09
CA LYS A 66 -4.40 -9.69 -0.91
C LYS A 66 -4.12 -8.50 -1.82
N VAL A 67 -2.89 -8.00 -1.76
CA VAL A 67 -2.44 -6.84 -2.55
C VAL A 67 -1.21 -7.20 -3.38
N GLY A 68 -0.98 -6.46 -4.46
CA GLY A 68 0.21 -6.63 -5.31
C GLY A 68 0.24 -5.60 -6.43
N GLY A 69 1.40 -5.48 -7.08
CA GLY A 69 1.58 -4.63 -8.26
C GLY A 69 0.75 -5.10 -9.47
N ILE A 70 0.91 -4.39 -10.59
CA ILE A 70 0.19 -4.67 -11.84
C ILE A 70 0.40 -6.12 -12.29
N TRP A 71 1.64 -6.62 -12.22
CA TRP A 71 1.98 -7.98 -12.63
C TRP A 71 1.21 -9.03 -11.80
N GLY A 72 1.23 -8.92 -10.46
CA GLY A 72 0.53 -9.86 -9.58
C GLY A 72 -0.99 -9.87 -9.80
N ASN A 73 -1.60 -8.70 -9.98
CA ASN A 73 -3.02 -8.59 -10.28
C ASN A 73 -3.39 -9.27 -11.60
N ASN A 74 -2.56 -9.10 -12.62
CA ASN A 74 -2.79 -9.68 -13.94
C ASN A 74 -2.57 -11.21 -13.98
N MET A 75 -1.62 -11.73 -13.19
CA MET A 75 -1.28 -13.16 -13.16
C MET A 75 -2.23 -14.00 -12.29
N TYR A 76 -2.79 -13.41 -11.23
CA TYR A 76 -3.59 -14.13 -10.24
C TYR A 76 -5.00 -13.52 -10.02
N PRO A 77 -5.74 -13.15 -11.07
CA PRO A 77 -7.00 -12.40 -10.95
C PRO A 77 -8.04 -13.11 -10.09
N ALA A 78 -8.19 -14.43 -10.24
CA ALA A 78 -9.13 -15.23 -9.47
C ALA A 78 -8.81 -15.22 -7.95
N GLN A 79 -7.54 -15.30 -7.59
CA GLN A 79 -7.14 -15.24 -6.19
C GLN A 79 -7.37 -13.84 -5.61
N PHE A 80 -7.09 -12.78 -6.37
CA PHE A 80 -7.30 -11.40 -5.91
C PHE A 80 -8.76 -11.10 -5.64
N ILE A 81 -9.68 -11.51 -6.51
CA ILE A 81 -11.11 -11.29 -6.26
C ILE A 81 -11.62 -12.19 -5.13
N TYR A 82 -11.32 -13.49 -5.16
CA TYR A 82 -11.83 -14.45 -4.19
C TYR A 82 -11.37 -14.16 -2.76
N GLU A 83 -10.06 -14.06 -2.56
CA GLU A 83 -9.51 -13.87 -1.21
C GLU A 83 -9.95 -12.53 -0.60
N ASN A 84 -9.97 -11.44 -1.39
CA ASN A 84 -10.41 -10.14 -0.88
C ASN A 84 -11.90 -10.13 -0.53
N ILE A 85 -12.76 -10.73 -1.37
CA ILE A 85 -14.20 -10.85 -1.05
C ILE A 85 -14.39 -11.68 0.21
N ALA A 86 -13.74 -12.83 0.33
CA ALA A 86 -13.87 -13.70 1.51
C ALA A 86 -13.42 -12.98 2.80
N ILE A 87 -12.22 -12.38 2.80
CA ILE A 87 -11.68 -11.63 3.95
C ILE A 87 -12.65 -10.55 4.41
N GLN A 88 -13.04 -9.67 3.50
CA GLN A 88 -13.85 -8.50 3.87
C GLN A 88 -15.26 -8.90 4.27
N THR A 89 -15.87 -9.88 3.60
CA THR A 89 -17.21 -10.37 3.94
C THR A 89 -17.23 -10.97 5.32
N ASN A 90 -16.26 -11.83 5.65
CA ASN A 90 -16.18 -12.47 6.95
C ASN A 90 -15.99 -11.44 8.08
N ILE A 91 -15.06 -10.49 7.92
CA ILE A 91 -14.79 -9.49 8.96
C ILE A 91 -15.95 -8.50 9.13
N ILE A 92 -16.53 -7.99 8.05
CA ILE A 92 -17.64 -7.03 8.11
C ILE A 92 -18.85 -7.69 8.76
N HIS A 93 -19.16 -8.95 8.37
CA HIS A 93 -20.30 -9.67 8.93
C HIS A 93 -20.08 -10.04 10.40
N ALA A 94 -18.91 -10.58 10.76
CA ALA A 94 -18.58 -10.91 12.14
C ALA A 94 -18.59 -9.66 13.05
N SER A 95 -18.12 -8.51 12.54
CA SER A 95 -18.19 -7.25 13.29
C SER A 95 -19.65 -6.87 13.66
N TYR A 96 -20.59 -7.18 12.76
CA TYR A 96 -22.01 -6.97 13.06
C TYR A 96 -22.56 -8.01 14.04
N LEU A 97 -22.30 -9.31 13.81
CA LEU A 97 -22.81 -10.41 14.66
C LEU A 97 -22.34 -10.30 16.11
N TYR A 98 -21.13 -9.80 16.32
CA TYR A 98 -20.52 -9.68 17.66
C TYR A 98 -20.41 -8.23 18.14
N GLU A 99 -21.27 -7.37 17.60
CA GLU A 99 -21.58 -6.03 18.11
C GLU A 99 -20.37 -5.09 18.21
N ALA A 100 -19.44 -5.13 17.24
CA ALA A 100 -18.39 -4.14 17.15
C ALA A 100 -18.99 -2.73 17.00
N GLU A 101 -18.57 -1.77 17.83
CA GLU A 101 -19.08 -0.41 17.83
C GLU A 101 -18.81 0.31 16.51
N LYS A 102 -17.62 0.06 15.90
CA LYS A 102 -17.23 0.71 14.66
C LYS A 102 -16.19 -0.08 13.89
N LEU A 103 -16.30 -0.05 12.56
CA LEU A 103 -15.33 -0.66 11.65
C LEU A 103 -14.83 0.35 10.65
N LEU A 104 -13.50 0.37 10.41
CA LEU A 104 -12.89 1.07 9.29
C LEU A 104 -12.42 0.06 8.24
N PHE A 105 -13.00 0.16 7.04
CA PHE A 105 -12.64 -0.61 5.86
C PHE A 105 -11.67 0.16 4.98
N LEU A 106 -10.50 -0.43 4.74
CA LEU A 106 -9.54 0.10 3.78
C LEU A 106 -9.89 -0.34 2.36
N GLY A 107 -10.43 0.59 1.60
CA GLY A 107 -10.60 0.48 0.16
C GLY A 107 -9.29 0.73 -0.58
N SER A 108 -9.39 1.24 -1.79
CA SER A 108 -8.25 1.64 -2.63
C SER A 108 -8.72 2.60 -3.71
N SER A 109 -7.88 3.51 -4.14
CA SER A 109 -8.17 4.39 -5.30
C SER A 109 -8.32 3.64 -6.64
N CYS A 110 -8.06 2.32 -6.69
CA CYS A 110 -8.34 1.46 -7.85
C CYS A 110 -9.84 1.32 -8.18
N ILE A 111 -10.72 1.63 -7.22
CA ILE A 111 -12.17 1.56 -7.39
C ILE A 111 -12.73 2.60 -8.36
N TYR A 112 -11.97 3.64 -8.63
CA TYR A 112 -12.39 4.71 -9.52
C TYR A 112 -12.17 4.36 -10.99
N PRO A 113 -12.99 4.89 -11.90
CA PRO A 113 -12.82 4.67 -13.32
C PRO A 113 -11.43 5.05 -13.82
N LYS A 114 -10.91 4.28 -14.79
CA LYS A 114 -9.59 4.53 -15.40
C LYS A 114 -9.44 5.95 -15.92
N LEU A 115 -10.49 6.49 -16.52
CA LEU A 115 -10.53 7.78 -17.21
C LEU A 115 -11.50 8.77 -16.52
N CYS A 116 -11.56 8.78 -15.19
CA CYS A 116 -12.34 9.78 -14.48
C CYS A 116 -11.66 11.15 -14.42
N PRO A 117 -12.41 12.24 -14.23
CA PRO A 117 -11.86 13.58 -14.02
C PRO A 117 -10.86 13.62 -12.85
N GLN A 118 -9.92 14.56 -12.93
CA GLN A 118 -8.87 14.74 -11.93
C GLN A 118 -8.91 16.16 -11.35
N PRO A 119 -8.79 16.33 -10.03
CA PRO A 119 -8.61 15.30 -9.00
C PRO A 119 -9.87 14.42 -8.84
N ILE A 120 -9.67 13.16 -8.42
CA ILE A 120 -10.72 12.15 -8.34
C ILE A 120 -11.58 12.40 -7.09
N LYS A 121 -12.87 12.67 -7.27
CA LYS A 121 -13.84 12.82 -6.19
C LYS A 121 -14.49 11.49 -5.83
N GLU A 122 -14.97 11.38 -4.60
CA GLU A 122 -15.66 10.19 -4.08
C GLU A 122 -16.92 9.83 -4.89
N GLU A 123 -17.62 10.81 -5.44
CA GLU A 123 -18.82 10.64 -6.27
C GLU A 123 -18.57 9.91 -7.60
N PHE A 124 -17.29 9.79 -8.02
CA PHE A 124 -16.94 9.07 -9.25
C PHE A 124 -16.93 7.55 -9.10
N LEU A 125 -17.20 7.02 -7.89
CA LEU A 125 -17.36 5.59 -7.70
C LEU A 125 -18.49 5.04 -8.61
N LEU A 126 -18.16 4.04 -9.45
CA LEU A 126 -19.07 3.39 -10.40
C LEU A 126 -19.56 4.30 -11.56
N SER A 127 -18.88 5.39 -11.87
CA SER A 127 -19.24 6.29 -12.97
C SER A 127 -18.64 5.89 -14.33
N GLY A 128 -17.87 4.80 -14.42
CA GLY A 128 -17.26 4.35 -15.68
C GLY A 128 -16.45 3.05 -15.52
N TYR A 129 -15.74 2.65 -16.59
CA TYR A 129 -14.96 1.41 -16.62
C TYR A 129 -13.71 1.48 -15.75
N LEU A 130 -13.42 0.38 -15.05
CA LEU A 130 -12.24 0.19 -14.24
C LEU A 130 -10.99 -0.04 -15.10
N GLU A 131 -9.81 0.04 -14.49
CA GLU A 131 -8.55 -0.40 -15.10
C GLU A 131 -8.54 -1.94 -15.19
N SER A 132 -8.48 -2.48 -16.39
CA SER A 132 -8.64 -3.92 -16.65
C SER A 132 -7.63 -4.81 -15.94
N THR A 133 -6.39 -4.32 -15.75
CA THR A 133 -5.32 -5.13 -15.12
C THR A 133 -5.54 -5.37 -13.63
N ASN A 134 -6.31 -4.54 -12.94
CA ASN A 134 -6.62 -4.68 -11.52
C ASN A 134 -8.12 -4.71 -11.22
N GLU A 135 -8.95 -4.86 -12.25
CA GLU A 135 -10.42 -4.89 -12.11
C GLU A 135 -10.91 -5.91 -11.07
N PRO A 136 -10.41 -7.18 -11.00
CA PRO A 136 -10.83 -8.14 -10.00
C PRO A 136 -10.63 -7.64 -8.55
N TYR A 137 -9.50 -7.00 -8.29
CA TYR A 137 -9.24 -6.38 -6.99
C TYR A 137 -10.14 -5.18 -6.72
N ALA A 138 -10.32 -4.32 -7.71
CA ALA A 138 -11.17 -3.14 -7.61
C ALA A 138 -12.63 -3.51 -7.34
N VAL A 139 -13.18 -4.52 -8.06
CA VAL A 139 -14.53 -5.06 -7.84
C VAL A 139 -14.68 -5.59 -6.41
N ALA A 140 -13.71 -6.35 -5.91
CA ALA A 140 -13.74 -6.82 -4.53
C ALA A 140 -13.81 -5.63 -3.54
N LYS A 141 -12.98 -4.60 -3.73
CA LYS A 141 -12.99 -3.41 -2.85
C LYS A 141 -14.30 -2.62 -2.94
N ILE A 142 -14.89 -2.48 -4.13
CA ILE A 142 -16.22 -1.87 -4.32
C ILE A 142 -17.29 -2.65 -3.55
N ALA A 143 -17.26 -3.99 -3.63
CA ALA A 143 -18.19 -4.84 -2.89
C ALA A 143 -18.11 -4.61 -1.37
N GLY A 144 -16.89 -4.49 -0.82
CA GLY A 144 -16.70 -4.17 0.60
C GLY A 144 -17.24 -2.82 1.02
N ILE A 145 -17.04 -1.77 0.19
CA ILE A 145 -17.62 -0.45 0.42
C ILE A 145 -19.15 -0.53 0.45
N LYS A 146 -19.74 -1.18 -0.56
CA LYS A 146 -21.20 -1.34 -0.65
C LYS A 146 -21.76 -2.20 0.48
N MET A 147 -21.00 -3.16 0.95
CA MET A 147 -21.36 -3.95 2.13
C MET A 147 -21.39 -3.07 3.39
N CYS A 148 -20.36 -2.28 3.68
CA CYS A 148 -20.36 -1.32 4.79
C CYS A 148 -21.56 -0.37 4.73
N GLN A 149 -21.83 0.24 3.56
CA GLN A 149 -22.97 1.13 3.36
C GLN A 149 -24.32 0.43 3.58
N SER A 150 -24.45 -0.84 3.15
CA SER A 150 -25.66 -1.62 3.32
C SER A 150 -25.93 -1.96 4.79
N TYR A 151 -24.88 -2.33 5.54
CA TYR A 151 -24.99 -2.59 6.98
C TYR A 151 -25.36 -1.32 7.76
N ASN A 152 -24.76 -0.18 7.44
CA ASN A 152 -25.12 1.09 8.05
C ASN A 152 -26.59 1.43 7.80
N ARG A 153 -27.08 1.27 6.57
CA ARG A 153 -28.47 1.56 6.22
C ARG A 153 -29.46 0.63 6.94
N GLN A 154 -29.20 -0.68 6.93
CA GLN A 154 -30.12 -1.69 7.45
C GLN A 154 -30.06 -1.84 8.97
N TYR A 155 -28.84 -1.90 9.52
CA TYR A 155 -28.60 -2.25 10.92
C TYR A 155 -28.12 -1.08 11.77
N LYS A 156 -27.97 0.11 11.19
CA LYS A 156 -27.47 1.32 11.87
C LYS A 156 -26.07 1.16 12.46
N THR A 157 -25.26 0.33 11.83
CA THR A 157 -23.85 0.21 12.20
C THR A 157 -23.07 1.50 11.85
N ARG A 158 -21.85 1.64 12.38
CA ARG A 158 -20.98 2.80 12.17
C ARG A 158 -19.74 2.39 11.38
N TYR A 159 -19.95 1.80 10.20
CA TYR A 159 -18.86 1.32 9.34
C TYR A 159 -18.46 2.40 8.36
N ILE A 160 -17.17 2.74 8.34
CA ILE A 160 -16.61 3.77 7.47
C ILE A 160 -15.67 3.15 6.45
N SER A 161 -15.64 3.73 5.24
CA SER A 161 -14.78 3.28 4.15
C SER A 161 -13.83 4.39 3.72
N VAL A 162 -12.54 4.10 3.66
CA VAL A 162 -11.51 5.08 3.30
C VAL A 162 -10.72 4.63 2.07
N MET A 163 -10.40 5.59 1.19
CA MET A 163 -9.76 5.37 -0.10
C MET A 163 -8.37 5.99 -0.13
N PRO A 164 -7.33 5.24 0.28
CA PRO A 164 -5.98 5.72 0.15
C PRO A 164 -5.52 5.68 -1.31
N ASN A 165 -4.57 6.58 -1.67
CA ASN A 165 -3.85 6.53 -2.92
C ASN A 165 -2.59 5.64 -2.81
N ASN A 166 -1.52 5.91 -3.58
CA ASN A 166 -0.32 5.09 -3.50
C ASN A 166 0.38 5.32 -2.16
N LEU A 167 0.47 4.25 -1.39
CA LEU A 167 1.11 4.27 -0.08
C LEU A 167 2.57 3.84 -0.18
N TYR A 168 3.37 4.30 0.75
CA TYR A 168 4.76 3.89 0.94
C TYR A 168 5.16 4.08 2.41
N GLY A 169 6.14 3.30 2.87
CA GLY A 169 6.58 3.41 4.26
C GLY A 169 7.35 2.18 4.76
N PRO A 170 7.66 2.14 6.05
CA PRO A 170 8.20 0.96 6.71
C PRO A 170 7.28 -0.27 6.57
N ASN A 171 7.86 -1.45 6.38
CA ASN A 171 7.19 -2.72 6.09
C ASN A 171 6.49 -2.76 4.70
N ASP A 172 6.90 -1.93 3.76
CA ASP A 172 6.47 -2.07 2.37
C ASP A 172 7.12 -3.29 1.71
N ASN A 173 6.57 -3.70 0.56
CA ASN A 173 7.10 -4.80 -0.23
C ASN A 173 8.18 -4.29 -1.20
N PHE A 174 9.44 -4.71 -0.99
CA PHE A 174 10.57 -4.37 -1.84
C PHE A 174 10.94 -5.45 -2.88
N ASN A 175 10.18 -6.54 -2.98
CA ASN A 175 10.39 -7.55 -4.01
C ASN A 175 10.14 -6.95 -5.41
N LEU A 176 11.12 -7.00 -6.32
CA LEU A 176 11.08 -6.30 -7.61
C LEU A 176 10.02 -6.82 -8.59
N GLU A 177 9.49 -8.03 -8.40
CA GLU A 177 8.42 -8.58 -9.22
C GLU A 177 7.03 -8.15 -8.74
N THR A 178 6.85 -7.98 -7.43
CA THR A 178 5.52 -7.81 -6.83
C THR A 178 5.30 -6.45 -6.17
N SER A 179 6.35 -5.65 -6.01
CA SER A 179 6.30 -4.34 -5.35
C SER A 179 5.60 -3.25 -6.19
N HIS A 180 5.20 -2.21 -5.49
CA HIS A 180 4.79 -0.95 -6.13
C HIS A 180 6.00 -0.12 -6.58
N VAL A 181 5.73 0.91 -7.40
CA VAL A 181 6.78 1.69 -8.06
C VAL A 181 7.79 2.33 -7.10
N LEU A 182 7.37 2.93 -5.98
CA LEU A 182 8.26 3.64 -5.07
C LEU A 182 9.25 2.70 -4.36
N PRO A 183 8.82 1.60 -3.69
CA PRO A 183 9.76 0.65 -3.11
C PRO A 183 10.64 -0.05 -4.18
N ALA A 184 10.11 -0.32 -5.38
CA ALA A 184 10.92 -0.85 -6.47
C ALA A 184 12.04 0.11 -6.89
N LEU A 185 11.77 1.41 -6.97
CA LEU A 185 12.77 2.44 -7.29
C LEU A 185 13.84 2.54 -6.20
N ILE A 186 13.44 2.57 -4.91
CA ILE A 186 14.40 2.58 -3.79
C ILE A 186 15.34 1.39 -3.92
N ARG A 187 14.81 0.18 -4.08
CA ARG A 187 15.63 -1.04 -4.20
C ARG A 187 16.51 -1.03 -5.44
N LYS A 188 15.99 -0.68 -6.61
CA LYS A 188 16.78 -0.62 -7.86
C LYS A 188 17.97 0.33 -7.75
N PHE A 189 17.76 1.54 -7.21
CA PHE A 189 18.86 2.50 -7.03
C PHE A 189 19.86 2.05 -5.97
N HIS A 190 19.37 1.43 -4.87
CA HIS A 190 20.27 0.86 -3.85
C HIS A 190 21.14 -0.26 -4.42
N LEU A 191 20.56 -1.21 -5.14
CA LEU A 191 21.31 -2.29 -5.80
C LEU A 191 22.35 -1.75 -6.78
N ALA A 192 21.98 -0.78 -7.61
CA ALA A 192 22.90 -0.15 -8.56
C ALA A 192 24.05 0.59 -7.84
N LYS A 193 23.78 1.22 -6.69
CA LYS A 193 24.83 1.80 -5.83
C LYS A 193 25.78 0.74 -5.28
N LEU A 194 25.26 -0.40 -4.79
CA LEU A 194 26.08 -1.52 -4.31
C LEU A 194 26.96 -2.09 -5.43
N VAL A 195 26.40 -2.25 -6.65
CA VAL A 195 27.15 -2.71 -7.84
C VAL A 195 28.27 -1.73 -8.17
N ALA A 196 28.00 -0.42 -8.20
CA ALA A 196 29.00 0.60 -8.45
C ALA A 196 30.14 0.61 -7.42
N ALA A 197 29.82 0.27 -6.18
CA ALA A 197 30.80 0.15 -5.09
C ALA A 197 31.53 -1.22 -5.05
N GLY A 198 31.13 -2.20 -5.86
CA GLY A 198 31.63 -3.57 -5.80
C GLY A 198 31.24 -4.30 -4.50
N ASP A 199 30.17 -3.88 -3.81
CA ASP A 199 29.70 -4.48 -2.58
C ASP A 199 28.81 -5.72 -2.85
N TRP A 200 29.47 -6.82 -3.15
CA TRP A 200 28.82 -8.11 -3.44
C TRP A 200 28.16 -8.73 -2.21
N GLN A 201 28.68 -8.45 -1.01
CA GLN A 201 28.05 -8.90 0.24
C GLN A 201 26.75 -8.17 0.50
N GLY A 202 26.71 -6.85 0.24
CA GLY A 202 25.49 -6.05 0.30
C GLY A 202 24.41 -6.57 -0.63
N LEU A 203 24.76 -6.93 -1.88
CA LEU A 203 23.83 -7.54 -2.83
C LEU A 203 23.24 -8.86 -2.33
N GLN A 204 24.06 -9.77 -1.77
CA GLN A 204 23.58 -11.03 -1.23
C GLN A 204 22.64 -10.82 -0.02
N LYS A 205 22.97 -9.89 0.87
CA LYS A 205 22.10 -9.54 2.01
C LYS A 205 20.76 -8.97 1.54
N ASP A 206 20.77 -8.12 0.52
CA ASP A 206 19.56 -7.55 -0.06
C ASP A 206 18.68 -8.64 -0.70
N GLU A 207 19.25 -9.54 -1.51
CA GLU A 207 18.50 -10.66 -2.08
C GLU A 207 17.89 -11.57 -0.99
N ALA A 208 18.64 -11.84 0.08
CA ALA A 208 18.14 -12.64 1.20
C ALA A 208 16.98 -11.97 1.94
N ALA A 209 17.00 -10.64 2.05
CA ALA A 209 15.97 -9.87 2.76
C ALA A 209 14.72 -9.61 1.91
N HIS A 210 14.89 -9.33 0.60
CA HIS A 210 13.83 -8.81 -0.26
C HIS A 210 13.50 -9.68 -1.47
N GLY A 211 14.12 -10.87 -1.58
CA GLY A 211 13.93 -11.81 -2.69
C GLY A 211 14.90 -11.57 -3.84
N ALA A 212 14.97 -12.54 -4.73
CA ALA A 212 15.89 -12.55 -5.85
C ALA A 212 15.80 -11.28 -6.72
N ILE A 213 16.93 -10.87 -7.27
CA ILE A 213 16.97 -9.79 -8.27
C ILE A 213 16.64 -10.41 -9.63
N PRO A 214 15.61 -9.94 -10.36
CA PRO A 214 15.27 -10.44 -11.70
C PRO A 214 16.44 -10.32 -12.69
N ASP A 215 16.55 -11.27 -13.60
CA ASP A 215 17.67 -11.34 -14.53
C ASP A 215 17.79 -10.11 -15.45
N ASP A 216 16.68 -9.56 -15.90
CA ASP A 216 16.64 -8.33 -16.69
C ASP A 216 17.20 -7.14 -15.93
N VAL A 217 16.95 -7.07 -14.62
CA VAL A 217 17.49 -6.04 -13.72
C VAL A 217 19.00 -6.25 -13.54
N LYS A 218 19.45 -7.48 -13.30
CA LYS A 218 20.88 -7.81 -13.21
C LYS A 218 21.63 -7.40 -14.48
N ILE A 219 21.12 -7.83 -15.64
CA ILE A 219 21.72 -7.51 -16.94
C ILE A 219 21.79 -5.99 -17.15
N SER A 220 20.75 -5.24 -16.83
CA SER A 220 20.73 -3.79 -16.97
C SER A 220 21.78 -3.08 -16.11
N MET A 221 22.12 -3.67 -14.96
CA MET A 221 23.17 -3.20 -14.06
C MET A 221 24.58 -3.69 -14.41
N GLY A 222 24.72 -4.47 -15.49
CA GLY A 222 26.01 -5.04 -15.92
C GLY A 222 26.45 -6.27 -15.11
N LEU A 223 25.51 -6.95 -14.46
CA LEU A 223 25.78 -8.19 -13.73
C LEU A 223 25.54 -9.41 -14.61
N ASN A 224 26.33 -10.46 -14.36
CA ASN A 224 26.05 -11.80 -14.88
C ASN A 224 24.89 -12.41 -14.05
N PRO A 225 23.78 -12.82 -14.68
CA PRO A 225 22.60 -13.32 -13.97
C PRO A 225 22.87 -14.57 -13.11
N VAL A 226 23.84 -15.40 -13.53
CA VAL A 226 24.16 -16.67 -12.85
C VAL A 226 25.10 -16.46 -11.67
N THR A 227 26.13 -15.62 -11.82
CA THR A 227 27.18 -15.46 -10.82
C THR A 227 26.97 -14.25 -9.90
N ASN A 228 26.06 -13.36 -10.22
CA ASN A 228 25.86 -12.06 -9.55
C ASN A 228 27.14 -11.20 -9.50
N GLN A 229 28.10 -11.43 -10.36
CA GLN A 229 29.33 -10.67 -10.47
C GLN A 229 29.28 -9.75 -11.69
N ALA A 230 30.15 -8.74 -11.73
CA ALA A 230 30.26 -7.87 -12.90
C ALA A 230 30.52 -8.70 -14.18
N ALA A 231 29.64 -8.53 -15.17
CA ALA A 231 29.81 -9.20 -16.46
C ALA A 231 31.02 -8.66 -17.25
N ASN A 232 31.36 -7.40 -17.04
CA ASN A 232 32.56 -6.76 -17.58
C ASN A 232 33.16 -5.81 -16.51
N PRO A 233 34.36 -6.08 -15.98
CA PRO A 233 35.02 -5.25 -15.00
C PRO A 233 35.30 -3.80 -15.46
N ALA A 234 35.25 -3.54 -16.77
CA ALA A 234 35.45 -2.20 -17.32
C ALA A 234 34.18 -1.32 -17.32
N VAL A 235 33.01 -1.88 -16.96
CA VAL A 235 31.76 -1.11 -16.85
C VAL A 235 31.67 -0.50 -15.45
N ASN A 236 32.26 0.68 -15.32
CA ASN A 236 32.34 1.39 -14.02
C ASN A 236 31.03 2.06 -13.56
N GLN A 237 29.97 2.04 -14.35
CA GLN A 237 28.69 2.69 -13.94
C GLN A 237 27.51 1.79 -14.34
N PRO A 238 26.87 1.10 -13.38
CA PRO A 238 25.65 0.38 -13.63
C PRO A 238 24.54 1.33 -14.12
N GLN A 239 23.68 0.83 -15.01
CA GLN A 239 22.52 1.56 -15.48
C GLN A 239 21.27 1.04 -14.78
N VAL A 240 20.36 1.95 -14.39
CA VAL A 240 19.05 1.56 -13.91
C VAL A 240 18.04 1.72 -15.03
N MET A 241 17.47 0.58 -15.48
CA MET A 241 16.42 0.55 -16.47
C MET A 241 15.05 0.67 -15.79
N LEU A 242 14.26 1.66 -16.18
CA LEU A 242 12.90 1.91 -15.70
C LEU A 242 11.90 1.74 -16.85
N TRP A 243 10.75 1.16 -16.55
CA TRP A 243 9.70 0.91 -17.54
C TRP A 243 8.92 2.19 -17.89
N GLY A 244 8.47 2.26 -19.15
CA GLY A 244 7.65 3.34 -19.68
C GLY A 244 8.42 4.62 -19.98
N THR A 245 7.72 5.72 -20.10
CA THR A 245 8.28 7.05 -20.41
C THR A 245 8.67 7.85 -19.17
N GLY A 246 8.15 7.47 -18.01
CA GLY A 246 8.25 8.22 -16.77
C GLY A 246 7.31 9.44 -16.69
N SER A 247 6.46 9.66 -17.70
CA SER A 247 5.51 10.79 -17.73
C SER A 247 4.25 10.63 -16.88
N PRO A 248 3.73 9.41 -16.57
CA PRO A 248 2.57 9.27 -15.71
C PRO A 248 2.76 9.97 -14.37
N ARG A 249 1.66 10.59 -13.89
CA ARG A 249 1.66 11.34 -12.63
C ARG A 249 0.99 10.54 -11.52
N ARG A 250 1.62 10.52 -10.35
CA ARG A 250 1.13 9.81 -9.16
C ARG A 250 1.28 10.67 -7.92
N GLU A 251 0.30 10.52 -7.07
CA GLU A 251 0.30 11.01 -5.70
C GLU A 251 0.82 9.89 -4.78
N PHE A 252 1.60 10.26 -3.76
CA PHE A 252 2.15 9.34 -2.76
C PHE A 252 1.85 9.85 -1.35
N LEU A 253 1.38 8.95 -0.49
CA LEU A 253 1.09 9.24 0.91
C LEU A 253 1.92 8.32 1.82
N HIS A 254 2.61 8.92 2.79
CA HIS A 254 3.34 8.14 3.79
C HIS A 254 2.37 7.35 4.67
N VAL A 255 2.70 6.09 4.96
CA VAL A 255 1.80 5.18 5.67
C VAL A 255 1.48 5.63 7.10
N ASP A 256 2.37 6.38 7.75
CA ASP A 256 2.12 6.91 9.09
C ASP A 256 1.09 8.07 9.05
N ASP A 257 1.04 8.86 7.98
CA ASP A 257 -0.04 9.83 7.75
C ASP A 257 -1.37 9.11 7.49
N LEU A 258 -1.35 8.01 6.72
CA LEU A 258 -2.57 7.20 6.57
C LEU A 258 -3.06 6.65 7.91
N ALA A 259 -2.18 6.14 8.75
CA ALA A 259 -2.55 5.63 10.07
C ALA A 259 -3.13 6.73 10.97
N ASP A 260 -2.56 7.94 10.92
CA ASP A 260 -3.08 9.13 11.61
C ASP A 260 -4.48 9.51 11.10
N ALA A 261 -4.69 9.53 9.76
CA ALA A 261 -5.99 9.78 9.15
C ALA A 261 -7.04 8.74 9.56
N CYS A 262 -6.67 7.45 9.53
CA CYS A 262 -7.57 6.37 9.92
C CYS A 262 -8.00 6.50 11.39
N LEU A 263 -7.08 6.83 12.28
CA LEU A 263 -7.40 7.06 13.70
C LEU A 263 -8.26 8.31 13.89
N PHE A 264 -7.96 9.39 13.16
CA PHE A 264 -8.78 10.59 13.14
C PHE A 264 -10.22 10.28 12.73
N LEU A 265 -10.42 9.58 11.61
CA LEU A 265 -11.74 9.22 11.10
C LEU A 265 -12.48 8.24 12.02
N MET A 266 -11.78 7.31 12.66
CA MET A 266 -12.41 6.45 13.68
C MET A 266 -12.98 7.24 14.85
N ASN A 267 -12.40 8.39 15.19
CA ASN A 267 -12.85 9.22 16.29
C ASN A 267 -13.90 10.29 15.88
N HIS A 268 -13.88 10.74 14.61
CA HIS A 268 -14.60 11.96 14.22
C HIS A 268 -15.51 11.82 13.00
N TYR A 269 -15.62 10.63 12.40
CA TYR A 269 -16.41 10.42 11.20
C TYR A 269 -17.38 9.26 11.36
N ASP A 270 -18.69 9.49 11.21
CA ASP A 270 -19.75 8.49 11.36
C ASP A 270 -20.68 8.39 10.13
N GLU A 271 -20.30 9.07 9.03
CA GLU A 271 -21.08 9.06 7.80
C GLU A 271 -20.80 7.78 7.00
N SER A 272 -21.80 7.33 6.22
CA SER A 272 -21.68 6.14 5.35
C SER A 272 -20.94 6.40 4.05
N GLU A 273 -20.68 7.64 3.71
CA GLU A 273 -19.96 8.02 2.51
C GLU A 273 -18.48 7.71 2.64
N LEU A 274 -17.89 7.31 1.53
CA LEU A 274 -16.45 7.05 1.50
C LEU A 274 -15.63 8.36 1.58
N VAL A 275 -14.39 8.25 2.04
CA VAL A 275 -13.47 9.37 2.22
C VAL A 275 -12.16 9.09 1.53
N ASN A 276 -11.76 9.96 0.61
CA ASN A 276 -10.43 9.94 0.01
C ASN A 276 -9.36 10.38 1.01
N ILE A 277 -8.25 9.65 1.04
CA ILE A 277 -7.08 10.00 1.86
C ILE A 277 -5.86 10.08 0.95
N GLY A 278 -5.25 11.25 0.84
CA GLY A 278 -4.11 11.51 -0.01
C GLY A 278 -3.29 12.69 0.49
N TRP A 279 -2.23 12.99 -0.25
CA TRP A 279 -1.39 14.19 -0.04
C TRP A 279 -1.97 15.42 -0.73
N GLY A 280 -2.83 15.24 -1.75
CA GLY A 280 -3.41 16.32 -2.56
C GLY A 280 -2.47 16.91 -3.62
N LYS A 281 -1.29 16.32 -3.84
CA LYS A 281 -0.32 16.74 -4.88
C LYS A 281 0.27 15.53 -5.56
N ASP A 282 0.45 15.60 -6.86
CA ASP A 282 1.07 14.57 -7.67
C ASP A 282 2.38 15.04 -8.31
N GLN A 283 3.18 14.08 -8.75
CA GLN A 283 4.38 14.29 -9.53
C GLN A 283 4.56 13.20 -10.59
N THR A 284 5.38 13.41 -11.59
CA THR A 284 5.72 12.39 -12.57
C THR A 284 6.57 11.29 -11.96
N ILE A 285 6.50 10.08 -12.54
CA ILE A 285 7.39 8.97 -12.15
C ILE A 285 8.86 9.34 -12.41
N ARG A 286 9.13 10.19 -13.40
CA ARG A 286 10.47 10.71 -13.69
C ARG A 286 11.01 11.58 -12.56
N GLU A 287 10.20 12.52 -12.05
CA GLU A 287 10.54 13.35 -10.88
C GLU A 287 10.77 12.49 -9.64
N LEU A 288 9.88 11.50 -9.41
CA LEU A 288 10.04 10.54 -8.30
C LEU A 288 11.36 9.77 -8.40
N ALA A 289 11.68 9.23 -9.58
CA ALA A 289 12.93 8.48 -9.80
C ALA A 289 14.15 9.33 -9.52
N LYS A 290 14.16 10.61 -9.95
CA LYS A 290 15.24 11.56 -9.65
C LYS A 290 15.37 11.79 -8.15
N THR A 291 14.27 12.10 -7.45
CA THR A 291 14.28 12.31 -6.00
C THR A 291 14.83 11.11 -5.24
N ILE A 292 14.39 9.88 -5.62
CA ILE A 292 14.86 8.65 -4.96
C ILE A 292 16.34 8.40 -5.26
N SER A 293 16.78 8.59 -6.53
CA SER A 293 18.18 8.46 -6.92
C SER A 293 19.09 9.37 -6.08
N ASP A 294 18.70 10.64 -5.91
CA ASP A 294 19.44 11.61 -5.12
C ASP A 294 19.51 11.23 -3.63
N ILE A 295 18.39 10.76 -3.06
CA ILE A 295 18.34 10.33 -1.65
C ILE A 295 19.17 9.08 -1.40
N VAL A 296 19.13 8.11 -2.32
CA VAL A 296 19.95 6.89 -2.24
C VAL A 296 21.43 7.20 -2.45
N GLY A 297 21.76 8.29 -3.16
CA GLY A 297 23.11 8.65 -3.55
C GLY A 297 23.63 7.79 -4.72
N TYR A 298 22.76 7.52 -5.71
CA TYR A 298 23.13 6.84 -6.93
C TYR A 298 23.48 7.87 -8.03
N GLU A 299 24.70 7.79 -8.53
CA GLU A 299 25.26 8.77 -9.50
C GLU A 299 25.29 8.25 -10.96
N GLY A 300 24.83 7.01 -11.18
CA GLY A 300 24.82 6.39 -12.52
C GLY A 300 23.67 6.87 -13.40
N SER A 301 23.54 6.28 -14.60
CA SER A 301 22.54 6.69 -15.58
C SER A 301 21.19 6.00 -15.37
N ILE A 302 20.11 6.76 -15.57
CA ILE A 302 18.73 6.26 -15.59
C ILE A 302 18.29 6.17 -17.05
N LYS A 303 17.85 4.98 -17.47
CA LYS A 303 17.31 4.73 -18.82
C LYS A 303 15.82 4.38 -18.71
N TRP A 304 15.06 4.78 -19.73
CA TRP A 304 13.63 4.52 -19.82
C TRP A 304 13.36 3.58 -20.98
N ASP A 305 12.68 2.45 -20.68
CA ASP A 305 12.23 1.50 -21.69
C ASP A 305 10.79 1.85 -22.11
N SER A 306 10.67 2.68 -23.14
CA SER A 306 9.37 3.09 -23.71
C SER A 306 8.64 1.94 -24.45
N GLY A 307 9.27 0.80 -24.64
CA GLY A 307 8.61 -0.42 -25.15
C GLY A 307 7.71 -1.09 -24.10
N LYS A 308 7.88 -0.74 -22.83
CA LYS A 308 6.99 -1.15 -21.72
C LYS A 308 5.85 -0.15 -21.55
N PRO A 309 4.64 -0.64 -21.18
CA PRO A 309 3.49 0.26 -21.05
C PRO A 309 3.64 1.25 -19.89
N ASP A 310 3.20 2.48 -20.12
CA ASP A 310 2.86 3.40 -19.05
C ASP A 310 1.54 2.95 -18.38
N GLY A 311 1.40 3.16 -17.10
CA GLY A 311 0.12 2.97 -16.40
C GLY A 311 -0.87 4.11 -16.72
N THR A 312 -1.96 4.20 -15.93
CA THR A 312 -2.93 5.32 -16.00
C THR A 312 -2.19 6.66 -16.04
N PRO A 313 -2.53 7.59 -16.93
CA PRO A 313 -1.77 8.84 -17.12
C PRO A 313 -1.64 9.69 -15.85
N ARG A 314 -2.74 9.82 -15.09
CA ARG A 314 -2.75 10.57 -13.83
C ARG A 314 -3.64 9.88 -12.79
N LYS A 315 -3.24 9.95 -11.52
CA LYS A 315 -4.02 9.47 -10.39
C LYS A 315 -3.77 10.39 -9.19
N LEU A 316 -4.68 11.34 -8.99
CA LEU A 316 -4.69 12.31 -7.90
C LEU A 316 -6.06 12.31 -7.25
N LEU A 317 -6.16 12.13 -5.94
CA LEU A 317 -7.41 12.19 -5.21
C LEU A 317 -7.78 13.64 -4.85
N ASP A 318 -9.08 13.93 -4.89
CA ASP A 318 -9.62 15.09 -4.20
C ASP A 318 -9.69 14.77 -2.70
N VAL A 319 -8.98 15.56 -1.90
CA VAL A 319 -8.90 15.39 -0.44
C VAL A 319 -9.65 16.48 0.33
N SER A 320 -10.44 17.29 -0.38
CA SER A 320 -11.17 18.44 0.19
C SER A 320 -12.06 18.02 1.36
N LYS A 321 -12.81 16.92 1.20
CA LYS A 321 -13.70 16.38 2.24
C LYS A 321 -12.97 16.11 3.56
N LEU A 322 -11.80 15.52 3.51
CA LEU A 322 -11.00 15.22 4.70
C LEU A 322 -10.35 16.50 5.29
N THR A 323 -9.91 17.41 4.42
CA THR A 323 -9.37 18.71 4.82
C THR A 323 -10.41 19.57 5.52
N GLU A 324 -11.65 19.63 5.02
CA GLU A 324 -12.76 20.35 5.64
C GLU A 324 -13.12 19.79 7.03
N LYS A 325 -12.89 18.49 7.25
CA LYS A 325 -13.04 17.86 8.56
C LYS A 325 -11.87 18.13 9.52
N GLY A 326 -10.84 18.85 9.09
CA GLY A 326 -9.72 19.30 9.91
C GLY A 326 -8.49 18.39 9.91
N TRP A 327 -8.38 17.45 8.95
CA TRP A 327 -7.19 16.61 8.83
C TRP A 327 -6.42 16.88 7.53
N GLN A 328 -5.09 16.91 7.62
CA GLN A 328 -4.17 17.01 6.48
C GLN A 328 -2.93 16.14 6.72
N ALA A 329 -2.37 15.60 5.64
CA ALA A 329 -1.09 14.90 5.67
C ALA A 329 0.06 15.85 6.07
N LYS A 330 1.05 15.32 6.80
CA LYS A 330 2.15 16.10 7.40
C LYS A 330 3.51 15.75 6.86
N ILE A 331 3.72 14.50 6.40
CA ILE A 331 5.01 13.99 5.94
C ILE A 331 5.15 14.25 4.45
N ASN A 332 5.98 15.22 4.07
CA ASN A 332 6.25 15.45 2.66
C ASN A 332 7.03 14.28 2.03
N LEU A 333 6.96 14.17 0.71
CA LEU A 333 7.47 12.99 -0.01
C LEU A 333 8.98 12.79 0.18
N GLU A 334 9.77 13.84 0.12
CA GLU A 334 11.22 13.73 0.26
C GLU A 334 11.63 13.27 1.66
N GLU A 335 11.05 13.86 2.69
CA GLU A 335 11.23 13.44 4.08
C GLU A 335 10.80 11.97 4.29
N GLY A 336 9.63 11.61 3.75
CA GLY A 336 9.11 10.25 3.84
C GLY A 336 10.01 9.23 3.16
N ILE A 337 10.53 9.54 1.94
CA ILE A 337 11.48 8.65 1.24
C ILE A 337 12.78 8.50 2.05
N ARG A 338 13.33 9.56 2.64
CA ARG A 338 14.52 9.48 3.51
C ARG A 338 14.27 8.56 4.71
N LYS A 339 13.11 8.67 5.37
CA LYS A 339 12.71 7.78 6.47
C LYS A 339 12.64 6.32 6.02
N VAL A 340 11.97 6.06 4.88
CA VAL A 340 11.82 4.70 4.35
C VAL A 340 13.17 4.11 3.95
N TYR A 341 14.04 4.89 3.33
CA TYR A 341 15.36 4.41 2.93
C TYR A 341 16.25 4.08 4.14
N ARG A 342 16.22 4.90 5.20
CA ARG A 342 16.92 4.57 6.47
C ARG A 342 16.36 3.30 7.10
N TRP A 343 15.03 3.13 7.10
CA TRP A 343 14.40 1.90 7.55
C TRP A 343 14.85 0.68 6.72
N TYR A 344 14.89 0.83 5.40
CA TYR A 344 15.36 -0.20 4.46
C TYR A 344 16.79 -0.63 4.73
N LEU A 345 17.67 0.30 5.11
CA LEU A 345 19.05 0.04 5.51
C LEU A 345 19.19 -0.60 6.92
N GLY A 346 18.09 -0.75 7.67
CA GLY A 346 18.11 -1.22 9.05
C GLY A 346 18.62 -0.19 10.07
N GLU A 347 18.66 1.09 9.70
CA GLU A 347 19.15 2.19 10.54
C GLU A 347 18.06 2.78 11.46
N MET A 348 16.80 2.38 11.27
CA MET A 348 15.68 2.80 12.09
C MET A 348 15.16 1.62 12.91
N VAL A 349 15.14 1.79 14.18
CA VAL A 349 14.54 0.88 15.16
C VAL A 349 13.15 1.37 15.55
#